data_f0684b59b9a198ea6a59ba9a2d9bf2fc
#
_entry.id   f0684b59b9a198ea6a59ba9a2d9bf2fc
#
_cell.length_a   1.000
_cell.length_b   1.000
_cell.length_c   1.000
_cell.angle_alpha   90.00
_cell.angle_beta   90.00
_cell.angle_gamma   90.00
#
_symmetry.space_group_name_H-M   'P 1'
#
loop_
_entity.id
_entity.type
_entity.pdbx_description
1 polymer ?
#
loop_
_entity_poly.entity_id
_entity_poly.type
_entity_poly.pdbx_seq_one_letter_code
_entity_poly.pdbx_strand_id
1 'polypeptide(L)'
;MENRRQVKLFLGQGAWHRPCFLPYDQLLAKHLLILGQTGAGKSTSAKQMIGQLQEASITNIIFDPTGEYKRDIDHSVTYKVGENGYIDLRSRSAEAIVSLLGLHWSAELIAKLQAAITSLRIQATLPVERAGVEGLYQKVNRSAADYEKAAKALTVLNQDYDMALLAKQLVQEFVRPFSDERADYRLLGQELDHDGIQRHWAAIQELQQRLDDGQLNRIFHFHPVEEATTQYELSFILQTFEEKKAAHRSLIVDLSALQFDSNVQQSVLSDLMDNILMNRLASSVRQPVAIILDEAHRYLNLTRPINENGLFHLLREGRKINLNLAISTQSQEDLPLAMRGQFASLLIHRYPSTDEFETLGLSEREGKKVARLAVGRALLKTEKKHYFLKIKKPQ
;
A
#
# COMPACT_ATOMS: atom_id res chain seq x y z
N MET A 1 14.32 32.04 -9.66
CA MET A 1 12.90 31.62 -9.69
C MET A 1 12.57 31.31 -11.13
N GLU A 2 12.75 30.07 -11.55
CA GLU A 2 12.40 29.66 -12.93
C GLU A 2 10.89 29.70 -13.07
N ASN A 3 10.48 30.34 -14.13
CA ASN A 3 9.11 30.50 -14.59
C ASN A 3 8.51 29.11 -14.84
N ARG A 4 7.92 28.48 -13.84
CA ARG A 4 7.23 27.18 -13.94
C ARG A 4 6.06 27.39 -14.89
N ARG A 5 6.25 27.10 -16.19
CA ARG A 5 5.13 26.96 -17.12
C ARG A 5 4.16 25.99 -16.50
N GLN A 6 2.99 26.47 -16.13
CA GLN A 6 1.96 25.68 -15.49
C GLN A 6 1.55 24.57 -16.46
N VAL A 7 1.91 23.31 -16.12
CA VAL A 7 1.54 22.14 -16.92
C VAL A 7 0.03 22.08 -17.02
N LYS A 8 -0.50 22.04 -18.24
CA LYS A 8 -1.94 21.94 -18.51
C LYS A 8 -2.24 20.55 -19.08
N LEU A 9 -3.18 19.86 -18.45
CA LEU A 9 -3.65 18.56 -18.90
C LEU A 9 -4.91 18.74 -19.77
N PHE A 10 -4.93 18.09 -20.93
CA PHE A 10 -6.08 18.03 -21.82
C PHE A 10 -7.06 16.97 -21.33
N LEU A 11 -8.26 17.36 -20.98
CA LEU A 11 -9.27 16.45 -20.40
C LEU A 11 -10.33 16.01 -21.42
N GLY A 12 -10.37 16.61 -22.58
CA GLY A 12 -11.34 16.31 -23.61
C GLY A 12 -11.87 17.54 -24.32
N GLN A 13 -12.94 17.37 -25.08
CA GLN A 13 -13.62 18.43 -25.80
C GLN A 13 -14.94 18.79 -25.10
N GLY A 14 -15.10 20.06 -24.77
CA GLY A 14 -16.33 20.62 -24.21
C GLY A 14 -17.36 20.95 -25.28
N ALA A 15 -18.30 21.83 -24.94
CA ALA A 15 -19.28 22.37 -25.88
C ALA A 15 -18.57 23.00 -27.11
N TRP A 16 -19.20 22.87 -28.29
CA TRP A 16 -18.67 23.41 -29.57
C TRP A 16 -17.28 22.84 -29.93
N HIS A 17 -16.97 21.60 -29.52
CA HIS A 17 -15.69 20.93 -29.74
C HIS A 17 -14.46 21.71 -29.21
N ARG A 18 -14.66 22.65 -28.31
CA ARG A 18 -13.55 23.43 -27.71
C ARG A 18 -12.72 22.53 -26.78
N PRO A 19 -11.39 22.51 -26.93
CA PRO A 19 -10.55 21.72 -26.06
C PRO A 19 -10.60 22.27 -24.63
N CYS A 20 -10.72 21.37 -23.67
CA CYS A 20 -10.71 21.67 -22.24
C CYS A 20 -9.35 21.30 -21.66
N PHE A 21 -8.61 22.31 -21.23
CA PHE A 21 -7.34 22.16 -20.53
C PHE A 21 -7.49 22.68 -19.10
N LEU A 22 -6.98 21.92 -18.14
CA LEU A 22 -6.81 22.39 -16.77
C LEU A 22 -5.35 22.30 -16.34
N PRO A 23 -4.87 23.28 -15.55
CA PRO A 23 -3.59 23.17 -14.89
C PRO A 23 -3.53 21.93 -14.00
N TYR A 24 -2.37 21.25 -13.99
CA TYR A 24 -2.12 20.12 -13.12
C TYR A 24 -2.53 20.40 -11.66
N ASP A 25 -2.07 21.52 -11.13
CA ASP A 25 -2.36 21.93 -9.76
C ASP A 25 -3.85 22.14 -9.49
N GLN A 26 -4.61 22.58 -10.49
CA GLN A 26 -6.06 22.76 -10.35
C GLN A 26 -6.81 21.42 -10.38
N LEU A 27 -6.32 20.44 -11.13
CA LEU A 27 -6.96 19.15 -11.29
C LEU A 27 -6.61 18.19 -10.13
N LEU A 28 -5.33 18.09 -9.79
CA LEU A 28 -4.78 17.06 -8.92
C LEU A 28 -4.31 17.54 -7.54
N ALA A 29 -4.12 18.85 -7.33
CA ALA A 29 -3.55 19.37 -6.08
C ALA A 29 -4.34 18.97 -4.80
N LYS A 30 -5.63 18.69 -4.95
CA LYS A 30 -6.50 18.20 -3.89
C LYS A 30 -7.14 16.87 -4.28
N HIS A 31 -6.41 16.03 -5.01
CA HIS A 31 -6.84 14.72 -5.50
C HIS A 31 -8.03 14.78 -6.48
N LEU A 32 -8.07 13.78 -7.34
CA LEU A 32 -9.11 13.58 -8.37
C LEU A 32 -9.84 12.27 -8.09
N LEU A 33 -11.17 12.30 -8.05
CA LEU A 33 -12.00 11.11 -8.02
C LEU A 33 -12.66 10.91 -9.39
N ILE A 34 -12.49 9.72 -9.97
CA ILE A 34 -13.07 9.30 -11.24
C ILE A 34 -14.19 8.31 -10.95
N LEU A 35 -15.43 8.72 -11.24
CA LEU A 35 -16.64 7.94 -10.93
C LEU A 35 -17.31 7.44 -12.21
N GLY A 36 -17.99 6.32 -12.11
CA GLY A 36 -18.85 5.82 -13.17
C GLY A 36 -18.98 4.30 -13.17
N GLN A 37 -20.07 3.81 -13.73
CA GLN A 37 -20.30 2.37 -13.84
C GLN A 37 -19.22 1.67 -14.70
N THR A 38 -19.14 0.36 -14.59
CA THR A 38 -18.25 -0.47 -15.42
C THR A 38 -18.51 -0.22 -16.91
N GLY A 39 -17.44 -0.09 -17.69
CA GLY A 39 -17.53 0.19 -19.13
C GLY A 39 -17.89 1.63 -19.50
N ALA A 40 -18.07 2.56 -18.55
CA ALA A 40 -18.39 3.95 -18.85
C ALA A 40 -17.20 4.80 -19.37
N GLY A 41 -15.97 4.29 -19.24
CA GLY A 41 -14.74 4.96 -19.74
C GLY A 41 -13.81 5.50 -18.66
N LYS A 42 -13.94 5.08 -17.38
CA LYS A 42 -13.06 5.47 -16.28
C LYS A 42 -11.59 5.23 -16.59
N SER A 43 -11.22 3.96 -16.89
CA SER A 43 -9.83 3.58 -17.20
C SER A 43 -9.31 4.26 -18.47
N THR A 44 -10.18 4.56 -19.46
CA THR A 44 -9.79 5.35 -20.63
C THR A 44 -9.36 6.77 -20.24
N SER A 45 -10.09 7.41 -19.33
CA SER A 45 -9.72 8.75 -18.82
C SER A 45 -8.43 8.71 -18.01
N ALA A 46 -8.25 7.69 -17.18
CA ALA A 46 -7.01 7.49 -16.43
C ALA A 46 -5.81 7.29 -17.38
N LYS A 47 -5.93 6.44 -18.39
CA LYS A 47 -4.88 6.19 -19.39
C LYS A 47 -4.53 7.44 -20.20
N GLN A 48 -5.53 8.23 -20.60
CA GLN A 48 -5.30 9.52 -21.25
C GLN A 48 -4.53 10.49 -20.36
N MET A 49 -4.87 10.55 -19.08
CA MET A 49 -4.16 11.40 -18.12
C MET A 49 -2.71 10.93 -17.93
N ILE A 50 -2.47 9.63 -17.83
CA ILE A 50 -1.13 9.05 -17.69
C ILE A 50 -0.24 9.45 -18.86
N GLY A 51 -0.71 9.32 -20.11
CA GLY A 51 0.06 9.74 -21.29
C GLY A 51 0.50 11.20 -21.22
N GLN A 52 -0.38 12.09 -20.78
CA GLN A 52 -0.04 13.50 -20.64
C GLN A 52 0.92 13.78 -19.46
N LEU A 53 0.83 13.02 -18.37
CA LEU A 53 1.81 13.10 -17.29
C LEU A 53 3.20 12.68 -17.77
N GLN A 54 3.28 11.64 -18.62
CA GLN A 54 4.53 11.24 -19.28
C GLN A 54 5.08 12.35 -20.17
N GLU A 55 4.26 12.92 -21.07
CA GLU A 55 4.66 14.05 -21.94
C GLU A 55 5.17 15.24 -21.12
N ALA A 56 4.54 15.54 -19.99
CA ALA A 56 4.92 16.61 -19.09
C ALA A 56 6.14 16.25 -18.20
N SER A 57 6.68 15.04 -18.30
CA SER A 57 7.73 14.52 -17.41
C SER A 57 7.37 14.61 -15.92
N ILE A 58 6.09 14.41 -15.58
CA ILE A 58 5.61 14.27 -14.20
C ILE A 58 5.67 12.81 -13.84
N THR A 59 6.41 12.51 -12.78
CA THR A 59 6.49 11.16 -12.23
C THR A 59 5.10 10.63 -11.92
N ASN A 60 4.78 9.43 -12.41
CA ASN A 60 3.49 8.81 -12.15
C ASN A 60 3.65 7.32 -11.81
N ILE A 61 2.89 6.89 -10.80
CA ILE A 61 2.89 5.54 -10.25
C ILE A 61 1.46 5.02 -10.36
N ILE A 62 1.28 3.87 -10.99
CA ILE A 62 -0.02 3.26 -11.27
C ILE A 62 -0.12 1.98 -10.46
N PHE A 63 -1.11 1.88 -9.59
CA PHE A 63 -1.47 0.65 -8.90
C PHE A 63 -2.60 -0.03 -9.68
N ASP A 64 -2.26 -1.16 -10.30
CA ASP A 64 -3.12 -1.88 -11.24
C ASP A 64 -3.62 -3.21 -10.62
N PRO A 65 -4.89 -3.28 -10.21
CA PRO A 65 -5.45 -4.50 -9.63
C PRO A 65 -5.74 -5.60 -10.64
N THR A 66 -5.78 -5.26 -11.93
CA THR A 66 -6.22 -6.18 -12.99
C THR A 66 -5.09 -6.66 -13.88
N GLY A 67 -3.95 -5.96 -13.88
CA GLY A 67 -2.81 -6.25 -14.76
C GLY A 67 -3.03 -5.81 -16.22
N GLU A 68 -4.02 -4.91 -16.47
CA GLU A 68 -4.37 -4.48 -17.84
C GLU A 68 -3.57 -3.28 -18.32
N TYR A 69 -3.05 -2.44 -17.41
CA TYR A 69 -2.39 -1.19 -17.76
C TYR A 69 -1.09 -1.40 -18.55
N LYS A 70 -0.35 -2.48 -18.29
CA LYS A 70 0.89 -2.82 -19.01
C LYS A 70 0.72 -2.85 -20.52
N ARG A 71 -0.46 -3.26 -21.02
CA ARG A 71 -0.74 -3.41 -22.46
C ARG A 71 -1.07 -2.10 -23.15
N ASP A 72 -1.55 -1.13 -22.37
CA ASP A 72 -2.19 0.09 -22.88
C ASP A 72 -1.38 1.36 -22.59
N ILE A 73 -0.29 1.26 -21.80
CA ILE A 73 0.57 2.38 -21.46
C ILE A 73 1.96 2.15 -22.04
N ASP A 74 2.26 2.91 -23.07
CA ASP A 74 3.59 2.95 -23.65
C ASP A 74 4.60 3.60 -22.67
N HIS A 75 5.89 3.32 -22.85
CA HIS A 75 6.95 3.86 -21.98
C HIS A 75 6.71 3.62 -20.49
N SER A 76 6.26 2.41 -20.12
CA SER A 76 6.09 2.00 -18.74
C SER A 76 7.13 0.97 -18.31
N VAL A 77 7.42 0.94 -17.00
CA VAL A 77 8.14 -0.13 -16.33
C VAL A 77 7.17 -0.81 -15.38
N THR A 78 7.02 -2.12 -15.50
CA THR A 78 6.04 -2.88 -14.72
C THR A 78 6.75 -3.81 -13.75
N TYR A 79 6.36 -3.70 -12.48
CA TYR A 79 6.70 -4.67 -11.44
C TYR A 79 5.42 -5.38 -11.00
N LYS A 80 5.38 -6.69 -11.20
CA LYS A 80 4.27 -7.53 -10.79
C LYS A 80 4.61 -8.20 -9.47
N VAL A 81 3.78 -7.98 -8.49
CA VAL A 81 3.91 -8.58 -7.16
C VAL A 81 3.87 -10.11 -7.27
N GLY A 82 4.88 -10.77 -6.67
CA GLY A 82 4.99 -12.24 -6.73
C GLY A 82 5.61 -12.79 -8.02
N GLU A 83 6.09 -11.93 -8.94
CA GLU A 83 6.86 -12.33 -10.12
C GLU A 83 8.24 -11.64 -10.13
N ASN A 84 8.31 -10.37 -10.56
CA ASN A 84 9.54 -9.58 -10.58
C ASN A 84 9.58 -8.48 -9.51
N GLY A 85 8.55 -8.40 -8.66
CA GLY A 85 8.46 -7.51 -7.53
C GLY A 85 8.06 -8.26 -6.26
N TYR A 86 8.72 -7.96 -5.14
CA TYR A 86 8.40 -8.52 -3.83
C TYR A 86 8.38 -7.43 -2.75
N ILE A 87 7.86 -7.75 -1.58
CA ILE A 87 7.78 -6.87 -0.41
C ILE A 87 8.54 -7.54 0.74
N ASP A 88 9.61 -6.90 1.20
CA ASP A 88 10.37 -7.39 2.34
C ASP A 88 9.69 -7.02 3.66
N LEU A 89 9.29 -8.02 4.43
CA LEU A 89 8.65 -7.83 5.73
C LEU A 89 9.64 -7.65 6.89
N ARG A 90 10.93 -7.93 6.70
CA ARG A 90 11.93 -7.91 7.79
C ARG A 90 12.12 -6.54 8.42
N SER A 91 11.83 -5.48 7.67
CA SER A 91 11.87 -4.10 8.16
C SER A 91 10.56 -3.61 8.77
N ARG A 92 9.50 -4.42 8.73
CA ARG A 92 8.16 -4.04 9.21
C ARG A 92 7.99 -4.33 10.70
N SER A 93 7.06 -3.60 11.34
CA SER A 93 6.65 -3.88 12.72
C SER A 93 5.82 -5.17 12.79
N ALA A 94 5.69 -5.74 13.99
CA ALA A 94 4.87 -6.93 14.20
C ALA A 94 3.40 -6.70 13.77
N GLU A 95 2.85 -5.52 14.06
CA GLU A 95 1.49 -5.13 13.65
C GLU A 95 1.35 -5.14 12.13
N ALA A 96 2.33 -4.57 11.41
CA ALA A 96 2.33 -4.54 9.96
C ALA A 96 2.44 -5.95 9.37
N ILE A 97 3.29 -6.82 9.93
CA ILE A 97 3.44 -8.22 9.51
C ILE A 97 2.12 -8.97 9.70
N VAL A 98 1.49 -8.86 10.87
CA VAL A 98 0.19 -9.49 11.15
C VAL A 98 -0.87 -9.02 10.14
N SER A 99 -0.90 -7.71 9.86
CA SER A 99 -1.81 -7.13 8.88
C SER A 99 -1.54 -7.64 7.46
N LEU A 100 -0.27 -7.64 7.02
CA LEU A 100 0.14 -8.05 5.67
C LEU A 100 -0.10 -9.54 5.41
N LEU A 101 0.00 -10.36 6.45
CA LEU A 101 -0.33 -11.79 6.38
C LEU A 101 -1.84 -12.07 6.51
N GLY A 102 -2.68 -11.04 6.65
CA GLY A 102 -4.12 -11.19 6.80
C GLY A 102 -4.55 -11.82 8.13
N LEU A 103 -3.71 -11.72 9.17
CA LEU A 103 -3.96 -12.27 10.50
C LEU A 103 -4.71 -11.24 11.39
N HIS A 104 -5.42 -11.74 12.40
CA HIS A 104 -6.18 -10.92 13.36
C HIS A 104 -5.83 -11.32 14.78
N TRP A 105 -4.86 -10.66 15.37
CA TRP A 105 -4.27 -11.02 16.65
C TRP A 105 -4.56 -9.99 17.75
N SER A 106 -4.54 -10.47 19.00
CA SER A 106 -4.58 -9.59 20.17
C SER A 106 -3.28 -8.80 20.34
N ALA A 107 -3.34 -7.66 21.02
CA ALA A 107 -2.16 -6.86 21.33
C ALA A 107 -1.09 -7.66 22.11
N GLU A 108 -1.50 -8.60 22.99
CA GLU A 108 -0.60 -9.49 23.72
C GLU A 108 0.23 -10.35 22.76
N LEU A 109 -0.42 -11.00 21.79
CA LEU A 109 0.27 -11.88 20.84
C LEU A 109 1.15 -11.10 19.87
N ILE A 110 0.72 -9.91 19.46
CA ILE A 110 1.53 -8.99 18.65
C ILE A 110 2.80 -8.58 19.41
N ALA A 111 2.70 -8.28 20.71
CA ALA A 111 3.88 -7.97 21.52
C ALA A 111 4.85 -9.17 21.61
N LYS A 112 4.32 -10.41 21.69
CA LYS A 112 5.14 -11.62 21.62
C LYS A 112 5.81 -11.79 20.25
N LEU A 113 5.11 -11.48 19.17
CA LEU A 113 5.68 -11.48 17.81
C LEU A 113 6.81 -10.44 17.67
N GLN A 114 6.62 -9.23 18.21
CA GLN A 114 7.66 -8.21 18.22
C GLN A 114 8.91 -8.67 18.98
N ALA A 115 8.71 -9.39 20.09
CA ALA A 115 9.80 -9.99 20.84
C ALA A 115 10.49 -11.11 20.03
N ALA A 116 9.72 -11.93 19.29
CA ALA A 116 10.26 -12.97 18.41
C ALA A 116 11.13 -12.39 17.28
N ILE A 117 10.68 -11.33 16.65
CA ILE A 117 11.45 -10.59 15.63
C ILE A 117 12.77 -10.09 16.24
N THR A 118 12.70 -9.46 17.42
CA THR A 118 13.89 -8.98 18.13
C THR A 118 14.86 -10.10 18.46
N SER A 119 14.34 -11.22 18.93
CA SER A 119 15.13 -12.43 19.29
C SER A 119 15.84 -13.01 18.06
N LEU A 120 15.14 -13.14 16.92
CA LEU A 120 15.76 -13.61 15.67
C LEU A 120 16.81 -12.64 15.15
N ARG A 121 16.58 -11.33 15.23
CA ARG A 121 17.57 -10.31 14.86
C ARG A 121 18.82 -10.39 15.75
N ILE A 122 18.66 -10.58 17.06
CA ILE A 122 19.79 -10.80 17.97
C ILE A 122 20.52 -12.07 17.56
N GLN A 123 19.80 -13.17 17.33
CA GLN A 123 20.37 -14.45 16.93
C GLN A 123 21.20 -14.34 15.65
N ALA A 124 20.71 -13.59 14.66
CA ALA A 124 21.42 -13.37 13.40
C ALA A 124 22.73 -12.56 13.56
N THR A 125 22.91 -11.81 14.67
CA THR A 125 24.17 -11.09 14.97
C THR A 125 25.17 -11.91 15.76
N LEU A 126 24.78 -13.08 16.28
CA LEU A 126 25.67 -13.93 17.08
C LEU A 126 26.65 -14.68 16.17
N PRO A 127 27.90 -14.90 16.64
CA PRO A 127 28.83 -15.81 15.97
C PRO A 127 28.24 -17.22 15.83
N VAL A 128 28.54 -17.90 14.71
CA VAL A 128 28.03 -19.25 14.38
C VAL A 128 28.24 -20.24 15.54
N GLU A 129 29.35 -20.13 16.29
CA GLU A 129 29.67 -20.97 17.47
C GLU A 129 28.70 -20.78 18.66
N ARG A 130 27.97 -19.65 18.70
CA ARG A 130 26.96 -19.32 19.71
C ARG A 130 25.54 -19.36 19.14
N ALA A 131 25.40 -19.63 17.86
CA ALA A 131 24.12 -19.84 17.24
C ALA A 131 23.49 -21.11 17.85
N GLY A 132 22.29 -20.97 18.41
CA GLY A 132 21.55 -22.13 18.95
C GLY A 132 21.27 -23.15 17.84
N VAL A 133 21.02 -24.38 18.26
CA VAL A 133 20.56 -25.43 17.35
C VAL A 133 19.31 -24.90 16.63
N GLU A 134 19.25 -25.00 15.30
CA GLU A 134 18.13 -24.54 14.46
C GLU A 134 18.00 -23.00 14.25
N GLY A 135 18.98 -22.17 14.62
CA GLY A 135 18.92 -20.72 14.38
C GLY A 135 17.94 -19.92 15.26
N LEU A 136 17.41 -20.55 16.34
CA LEU A 136 16.48 -19.92 17.28
C LEU A 136 17.20 -19.31 18.47
N TYR A 137 16.71 -18.18 18.96
CA TYR A 137 17.15 -17.59 20.22
C TYR A 137 16.37 -18.21 21.38
N GLN A 138 17.02 -19.09 22.12
CA GLN A 138 16.40 -19.73 23.31
C GLN A 138 16.41 -18.75 24.48
N LYS A 139 15.25 -18.51 25.09
CA LYS A 139 15.07 -17.59 26.22
C LYS A 139 15.21 -18.23 27.59
N VAL A 140 15.01 -19.54 27.69
CA VAL A 140 15.14 -20.28 28.96
C VAL A 140 16.54 -20.10 29.53
N ASN A 141 16.61 -19.68 30.80
CA ASN A 141 17.85 -19.42 31.54
C ASN A 141 18.78 -18.37 30.93
N ARG A 142 18.24 -17.46 30.15
CA ARG A 142 18.98 -16.29 29.62
C ARG A 142 18.83 -15.07 30.49
N SER A 143 19.90 -14.31 30.67
CA SER A 143 19.90 -13.05 31.42
C SER A 143 19.02 -12.00 30.71
N ALA A 144 18.10 -11.38 31.46
CA ALA A 144 17.28 -10.30 30.96
C ALA A 144 18.14 -9.06 30.61
N ALA A 145 19.16 -8.74 31.43
CA ALA A 145 20.04 -7.60 31.17
C ALA A 145 20.87 -7.76 29.89
N ASP A 146 21.37 -9.01 29.61
CA ASP A 146 22.14 -9.26 28.39
C ASP A 146 21.25 -9.18 27.15
N TYR A 147 20.01 -9.67 27.25
CA TYR A 147 19.03 -9.54 26.17
C TYR A 147 18.69 -8.09 25.86
N GLU A 148 18.39 -7.29 26.89
CA GLU A 148 18.14 -5.86 26.71
C GLU A 148 19.33 -5.10 26.09
N LYS A 149 20.55 -5.43 26.55
CA LYS A 149 21.78 -4.87 25.97
C LYS A 149 21.92 -5.22 24.51
N ALA A 150 21.69 -6.49 24.13
CA ALA A 150 21.73 -6.94 22.75
C ALA A 150 20.63 -6.28 21.91
N ALA A 151 19.39 -6.19 22.41
CA ALA A 151 18.29 -5.54 21.73
C ALA A 151 18.54 -4.04 21.48
N LYS A 152 19.13 -3.33 22.45
CA LYS A 152 19.51 -1.91 22.30
C LYS A 152 20.68 -1.70 21.32
N ALA A 153 21.50 -2.72 21.10
CA ALA A 153 22.61 -2.66 20.15
C ALA A 153 22.16 -2.92 18.69
N LEU A 154 20.94 -3.41 18.47
CA LEU A 154 20.40 -3.61 17.12
C LEU A 154 20.22 -2.25 16.41
N THR A 155 20.72 -2.18 15.20
CA THR A 155 20.58 -1.01 14.31
C THR A 155 19.71 -1.33 13.11
N VAL A 156 19.45 -0.34 12.26
CA VAL A 156 18.76 -0.52 10.98
C VAL A 156 19.53 -1.52 10.08
N LEU A 157 20.84 -1.66 10.23
CA LEU A 157 21.66 -2.62 9.47
C LEU A 157 21.46 -4.08 9.91
N ASN A 158 20.90 -4.32 11.10
CA ASN A 158 20.63 -5.66 11.64
C ASN A 158 19.18 -6.09 11.41
N GLN A 159 18.61 -5.82 10.25
CA GLN A 159 17.23 -6.20 9.93
C GLN A 159 17.12 -7.58 9.30
N ASP A 160 18.24 -8.15 8.85
CA ASP A 160 18.24 -9.47 8.23
C ASP A 160 18.11 -10.58 9.27
N TYR A 161 17.11 -11.43 9.08
CA TYR A 161 16.87 -12.63 9.88
C TYR A 161 16.05 -13.62 9.07
N ASP A 162 16.07 -14.90 9.44
CA ASP A 162 15.28 -15.92 8.77
C ASP A 162 13.80 -15.83 9.21
N MET A 163 12.97 -15.30 8.34
CA MET A 163 11.52 -15.18 8.59
C MET A 163 10.81 -16.53 8.68
N ALA A 164 11.33 -17.57 8.05
CA ALA A 164 10.76 -18.91 8.13
C ALA A 164 10.76 -19.47 9.57
N LEU A 165 11.64 -18.96 10.43
CA LEU A 165 11.74 -19.34 11.82
C LEU A 165 10.78 -18.59 12.75
N LEU A 166 10.01 -17.62 12.23
CA LEU A 166 9.25 -16.68 13.06
C LEU A 166 8.20 -17.38 13.94
N ALA A 167 7.46 -18.36 13.41
CA ALA A 167 6.47 -19.12 14.19
C ALA A 167 7.15 -20.00 15.27
N LYS A 168 8.29 -20.61 14.94
CA LYS A 168 9.07 -21.40 15.90
C LYS A 168 9.67 -20.51 16.98
N GLN A 169 10.20 -19.33 16.61
CA GLN A 169 10.71 -18.37 17.58
C GLN A 169 9.60 -17.84 18.50
N LEU A 170 8.39 -17.62 17.96
CA LEU A 170 7.26 -17.18 18.75
C LEU A 170 6.95 -18.13 19.90
N VAL A 171 7.11 -19.45 19.73
CA VAL A 171 7.01 -20.43 20.82
C VAL A 171 8.05 -20.17 21.91
N GLN A 172 9.27 -19.81 21.55
CA GLN A 172 10.36 -19.51 22.50
C GLN A 172 10.12 -18.20 23.30
N GLU A 173 9.16 -17.38 22.90
CA GLU A 173 8.80 -16.15 23.61
C GLU A 173 7.89 -16.39 24.83
N PHE A 174 7.30 -17.58 24.92
CA PHE A 174 6.47 -17.99 26.05
C PHE A 174 7.33 -18.66 27.12
N VAL A 175 7.99 -17.84 27.95
CA VAL A 175 8.80 -18.28 29.08
C VAL A 175 8.28 -17.66 30.36
N ARG A 176 8.46 -18.36 31.48
CA ARG A 176 8.10 -17.93 32.83
C ARG A 176 9.16 -18.33 33.85
N PRO A 177 9.26 -17.61 34.98
CA PRO A 177 10.07 -18.09 36.13
C PRO A 177 9.45 -19.35 36.73
N PHE A 178 10.20 -20.10 37.53
CA PHE A 178 9.64 -21.16 38.38
C PHE A 178 8.58 -20.58 39.30
N SER A 179 7.61 -21.44 39.68
CA SER A 179 6.51 -21.03 40.55
C SER A 179 6.85 -21.17 42.05
N ASP A 180 8.06 -21.53 42.41
CA ASP A 180 8.55 -21.76 43.76
C ASP A 180 9.73 -20.81 44.12
N GLU A 181 10.34 -21.02 45.29
CA GLU A 181 11.46 -20.20 45.82
C GLU A 181 12.73 -20.21 44.95
N ARG A 182 12.84 -21.05 43.93
CA ARG A 182 13.91 -21.06 42.94
C ARG A 182 13.69 -20.03 41.81
N ALA A 183 12.61 -19.25 41.86
CA ALA A 183 12.32 -18.25 40.90
C ALA A 183 13.45 -17.18 40.80
N ASP A 184 14.04 -17.00 39.62
CA ASP A 184 15.06 -15.99 39.39
C ASP A 184 14.54 -14.97 38.34
N TYR A 185 14.13 -13.81 38.83
CA TYR A 185 13.60 -12.71 38.02
C TYR A 185 14.67 -11.90 37.25
N ARG A 186 15.94 -12.26 37.38
CA ARG A 186 17.02 -11.71 36.53
C ARG A 186 17.10 -12.41 35.18
N LEU A 187 16.42 -13.55 35.06
CA LEU A 187 16.33 -14.32 33.82
C LEU A 187 15.08 -13.92 33.03
N LEU A 188 15.08 -14.12 31.73
CA LEU A 188 13.90 -13.96 30.88
C LEU A 188 12.80 -14.98 31.21
N GLY A 189 13.21 -16.15 31.66
CA GLY A 189 12.39 -17.24 32.16
C GLY A 189 13.27 -18.45 32.44
N GLN A 190 12.71 -19.41 33.21
CA GLN A 190 13.42 -20.64 33.62
C GLN A 190 12.80 -21.87 33.00
N GLU A 191 11.55 -21.78 32.54
CA GLU A 191 10.83 -22.85 31.86
C GLU A 191 9.91 -22.24 30.77
N LEU A 192 9.44 -23.10 29.87
CA LEU A 192 8.43 -22.72 28.89
C LEU A 192 7.05 -22.61 29.58
N ASP A 193 6.32 -21.54 29.21
CA ASP A 193 4.92 -21.37 29.61
C ASP A 193 4.01 -22.20 28.69
N HIS A 194 3.84 -23.47 28.99
CA HIS A 194 3.02 -24.39 28.21
C HIS A 194 1.55 -23.95 28.16
N ASP A 195 1.02 -23.31 29.21
CA ASP A 195 -0.36 -22.84 29.25
C ASP A 195 -0.54 -21.64 28.29
N GLY A 196 0.44 -20.72 28.23
CA GLY A 196 0.48 -19.61 27.29
C GLY A 196 0.60 -20.09 25.84
N ILE A 197 1.49 -21.06 25.59
CA ILE A 197 1.64 -21.67 24.26
C ILE A 197 0.32 -22.32 23.83
N GLN A 198 -0.32 -23.11 24.70
CA GLN A 198 -1.56 -23.79 24.37
C GLN A 198 -2.70 -22.83 24.06
N ARG A 199 -2.83 -21.76 24.83
CA ARG A 199 -3.85 -20.72 24.58
C ARG A 199 -3.71 -20.07 23.20
N HIS A 200 -2.49 -19.89 22.71
CA HIS A 200 -2.21 -19.22 21.45
C HIS A 200 -1.82 -20.19 20.31
N TRP A 201 -1.92 -21.51 20.56
CA TRP A 201 -1.44 -22.51 19.61
C TRP A 201 -2.07 -22.40 18.23
N ALA A 202 -3.38 -22.15 18.15
CA ALA A 202 -4.08 -21.97 16.88
C ALA A 202 -3.51 -20.79 16.06
N ALA A 203 -3.23 -19.67 16.70
CA ALA A 203 -2.65 -18.50 16.04
C ALA A 203 -1.19 -18.74 15.61
N ILE A 204 -0.41 -19.46 16.41
CA ILE A 204 0.96 -19.86 16.06
C ILE A 204 0.96 -20.78 14.83
N GLN A 205 0.04 -21.76 14.79
CA GLN A 205 -0.11 -22.65 13.64
C GLN A 205 -0.60 -21.89 12.40
N GLU A 206 -1.48 -20.91 12.56
CA GLU A 206 -1.93 -20.06 11.47
C GLU A 206 -0.75 -19.26 10.89
N LEU A 207 0.12 -18.68 11.71
CA LEU A 207 1.35 -18.03 11.26
C LEU A 207 2.24 -18.99 10.47
N GLN A 208 2.47 -20.21 11.00
CA GLN A 208 3.27 -21.21 10.30
C GLN A 208 2.68 -21.53 8.92
N GLN A 209 1.36 -21.73 8.84
CA GLN A 209 0.69 -21.98 7.56
C GLN A 209 0.86 -20.82 6.57
N ARG A 210 0.79 -19.56 7.05
CA ARG A 210 1.04 -18.38 6.19
C ARG A 210 2.50 -18.32 5.71
N LEU A 211 3.46 -18.68 6.56
CA LEU A 211 4.88 -18.72 6.18
C LEU A 211 5.20 -19.85 5.19
N ASP A 212 4.47 -20.96 5.25
CA ASP A 212 4.63 -22.11 4.36
C ASP A 212 3.83 -21.96 3.04
N ASP A 213 2.99 -20.92 2.93
CA ASP A 213 2.18 -20.68 1.74
C ASP A 213 3.04 -20.22 0.57
N GLY A 214 3.07 -21.03 -0.50
CA GLY A 214 3.90 -20.75 -1.67
C GLY A 214 3.49 -19.49 -2.45
N GLN A 215 2.21 -19.06 -2.40
CA GLN A 215 1.77 -17.81 -3.02
C GLN A 215 2.25 -16.60 -2.20
N LEU A 216 2.11 -16.66 -0.87
CA LEU A 216 2.62 -15.62 0.01
C LEU A 216 4.16 -15.56 -0.03
N ASN A 217 4.84 -16.71 -0.14
CA ASN A 217 6.29 -16.72 -0.27
C ASN A 217 6.79 -16.00 -1.53
N ARG A 218 6.09 -16.10 -2.66
CA ARG A 218 6.42 -15.31 -3.86
C ARG A 218 6.29 -13.81 -3.66
N ILE A 219 5.34 -13.39 -2.79
CA ILE A 219 5.06 -11.99 -2.51
C ILE A 219 6.04 -11.42 -1.49
N PHE A 220 6.37 -12.18 -0.43
CA PHE A 220 7.07 -11.68 0.76
C PHE A 220 8.47 -12.26 0.98
N HIS A 221 8.87 -13.28 0.23
CA HIS A 221 10.20 -13.90 0.32
C HIS A 221 10.58 -14.41 1.72
N PHE A 222 9.70 -15.22 2.33
CA PHE A 222 10.01 -15.87 3.61
C PHE A 222 11.14 -16.90 3.50
N HIS A 223 11.16 -17.63 2.38
CA HIS A 223 12.16 -18.60 2.00
C HIS A 223 12.86 -18.17 0.71
N PRO A 224 14.08 -18.63 0.45
CA PRO A 224 14.73 -18.44 -0.84
C PRO A 224 13.84 -18.90 -1.99
N VAL A 225 13.70 -18.08 -3.00
CA VAL A 225 12.90 -18.36 -4.20
C VAL A 225 13.87 -18.64 -5.34
N GLU A 226 13.85 -19.86 -5.88
CA GLU A 226 14.61 -20.20 -7.08
C GLU A 226 13.82 -19.73 -8.30
N GLU A 227 14.11 -18.51 -8.77
CA GLU A 227 13.46 -17.96 -9.96
C GLU A 227 14.49 -17.60 -11.05
N ALA A 228 14.07 -17.81 -12.30
CA ALA A 228 14.86 -17.44 -13.47
C ALA A 228 14.91 -15.91 -13.73
N THR A 229 14.11 -15.12 -13.01
CA THR A 229 13.94 -13.68 -13.20
C THR A 229 14.51 -12.90 -12.03
N THR A 230 15.21 -11.82 -12.30
CA THR A 230 15.66 -10.89 -11.25
C THR A 230 14.45 -10.24 -10.59
N GLN A 231 14.38 -10.33 -9.27
CA GLN A 231 13.32 -9.75 -8.46
C GLN A 231 13.80 -8.49 -7.75
N TYR A 232 12.89 -7.55 -7.56
CA TYR A 232 13.17 -6.24 -6.98
C TYR A 232 12.26 -5.97 -5.78
N GLU A 233 12.84 -5.45 -4.71
CA GLU A 233 12.07 -4.99 -3.54
C GLU A 233 11.27 -3.73 -3.91
N LEU A 234 9.95 -3.76 -3.72
CA LEU A 234 9.05 -2.73 -4.21
C LEU A 234 9.18 -1.40 -3.48
N SER A 235 9.49 -1.39 -2.18
CA SER A 235 9.68 -0.14 -1.44
C SER A 235 10.87 0.65 -1.98
N PHE A 236 11.95 -0.04 -2.35
CA PHE A 236 13.12 0.57 -3.00
C PHE A 236 12.80 1.11 -4.40
N ILE A 237 12.02 0.38 -5.18
CA ILE A 237 11.58 0.83 -6.51
C ILE A 237 10.70 2.08 -6.38
N LEU A 238 9.71 2.07 -5.47
CA LEU A 238 8.83 3.21 -5.22
C LEU A 238 9.64 4.44 -4.80
N GLN A 239 10.54 4.29 -3.83
CA GLN A 239 11.42 5.37 -3.39
C GLN A 239 12.24 5.94 -4.55
N THR A 240 12.82 5.08 -5.39
CA THR A 240 13.61 5.52 -6.54
C THR A 240 12.78 6.35 -7.52
N PHE A 241 11.53 5.96 -7.79
CA PHE A 241 10.63 6.72 -8.67
C PHE A 241 10.15 8.03 -8.03
N GLU A 242 9.98 8.07 -6.72
CA GLU A 242 9.62 9.29 -6.02
C GLU A 242 10.75 10.33 -6.01
N GLU A 243 11.98 9.90 -5.89
CA GLU A 243 13.15 10.79 -5.75
C GLU A 243 13.66 11.28 -7.11
N LYS A 244 13.56 10.47 -8.13
CA LYS A 244 14.07 10.78 -9.47
C LYS A 244 12.95 11.25 -10.38
N LYS A 245 13.19 12.34 -11.13
CA LYS A 245 12.27 12.77 -12.16
C LYS A 245 12.15 11.67 -13.23
N ALA A 246 10.95 11.16 -13.44
CA ALA A 246 10.71 10.16 -14.48
C ALA A 246 10.97 10.78 -15.86
N ALA A 247 11.86 10.18 -16.63
CA ALA A 247 12.14 10.59 -18.00
C ALA A 247 11.06 10.04 -18.95
N HIS A 248 9.86 10.64 -18.92
CA HIS A 248 8.71 10.24 -19.75
C HIS A 248 8.23 8.79 -19.53
N ARG A 249 8.45 8.24 -18.34
CA ARG A 249 8.08 6.86 -18.00
C ARG A 249 7.08 6.81 -16.86
N SER A 250 6.21 5.80 -16.91
CA SER A 250 5.32 5.41 -15.80
C SER A 250 5.84 4.19 -15.07
N LEU A 251 5.65 4.16 -13.75
CA LEU A 251 5.80 2.94 -12.97
C LEU A 251 4.42 2.28 -12.85
N ILE A 252 4.32 1.02 -13.22
CA ILE A 252 3.14 0.19 -13.00
C ILE A 252 3.48 -0.84 -11.93
N VAL A 253 2.73 -0.82 -10.82
CA VAL A 253 2.72 -1.85 -9.79
C VAL A 253 1.52 -2.75 -10.06
N ASP A 254 1.77 -3.89 -10.64
CA ASP A 254 0.74 -4.89 -10.98
C ASP A 254 0.44 -5.72 -9.73
N LEU A 255 -0.77 -5.55 -9.20
CA LEU A 255 -1.28 -6.22 -8.01
C LEU A 255 -2.21 -7.40 -8.33
N SER A 256 -2.30 -7.80 -9.60
CA SER A 256 -3.24 -8.84 -10.03
C SER A 256 -3.01 -10.20 -9.37
N ALA A 257 -1.78 -10.49 -8.95
CA ALA A 257 -1.45 -11.70 -8.21
C ALA A 257 -2.04 -11.76 -6.79
N LEU A 258 -2.50 -10.62 -6.23
CA LEU A 258 -3.08 -10.56 -4.88
C LEU A 258 -4.58 -10.85 -4.82
N GLN A 259 -5.22 -11.18 -5.94
CA GLN A 259 -6.68 -11.38 -6.01
C GLN A 259 -7.18 -12.63 -5.25
N PHE A 260 -6.27 -13.52 -4.84
CA PHE A 260 -6.63 -14.74 -4.09
C PHE A 260 -7.02 -14.46 -2.63
N ASP A 261 -6.53 -13.36 -2.02
CA ASP A 261 -6.84 -12.98 -0.64
C ASP A 261 -7.07 -11.46 -0.55
N SER A 262 -8.32 -11.07 -0.34
CA SER A 262 -8.71 -9.65 -0.27
C SER A 262 -8.10 -8.92 0.93
N ASN A 263 -7.86 -9.59 2.05
CA ASN A 263 -7.24 -8.97 3.23
C ASN A 263 -5.76 -8.67 2.97
N VAL A 264 -5.05 -9.62 2.37
CA VAL A 264 -3.65 -9.43 1.94
C VAL A 264 -3.57 -8.30 0.91
N GLN A 265 -4.45 -8.29 -0.09
CA GLN A 265 -4.48 -7.26 -1.13
C GLN A 265 -4.65 -5.86 -0.54
N GLN A 266 -5.60 -5.69 0.38
CA GLN A 266 -5.89 -4.42 1.04
C GLN A 266 -4.73 -3.97 1.94
N SER A 267 -4.16 -4.90 2.69
CA SER A 267 -3.03 -4.61 3.58
C SER A 267 -1.77 -4.26 2.81
N VAL A 268 -1.49 -4.95 1.72
CA VAL A 268 -0.35 -4.66 0.83
C VAL A 268 -0.48 -3.26 0.23
N LEU A 269 -1.65 -2.89 -0.30
CA LEU A 269 -1.82 -1.54 -0.83
C LEU A 269 -1.67 -0.48 0.27
N SER A 270 -2.25 -0.71 1.45
CA SER A 270 -2.13 0.19 2.59
C SER A 270 -0.67 0.40 2.98
N ASP A 271 0.12 -0.68 3.10
CA ASP A 271 1.55 -0.63 3.42
C ASP A 271 2.35 0.13 2.35
N LEU A 272 2.11 -0.13 1.07
CA LEU A 272 2.79 0.56 -0.03
C LEU A 272 2.47 2.06 -0.05
N MET A 273 1.22 2.46 0.26
CA MET A 273 0.82 3.87 0.36
C MET A 273 1.47 4.56 1.55
N ASP A 274 1.53 3.91 2.72
CA ASP A 274 2.24 4.43 3.89
C ASP A 274 3.74 4.55 3.62
N ASN A 275 4.33 3.58 2.93
CA ASN A 275 5.73 3.60 2.54
C ASN A 275 6.06 4.82 1.66
N ILE A 276 5.26 5.06 0.61
CA ILE A 276 5.37 6.26 -0.24
C ILE A 276 5.29 7.54 0.61
N LEU A 277 4.32 7.63 1.50
CA LEU A 277 4.13 8.80 2.34
C LEU A 277 5.34 9.03 3.25
N MET A 278 5.81 8.00 3.96
CA MET A 278 6.93 8.09 4.89
C MET A 278 8.26 8.41 4.18
N ASN A 279 8.54 7.79 3.04
CA ASN A 279 9.71 8.10 2.22
C ASN A 279 9.69 9.58 1.81
N ARG A 280 8.54 10.09 1.37
CA ARG A 280 8.41 11.49 0.97
C ARG A 280 8.55 12.47 2.14
N LEU A 281 8.05 12.10 3.32
CA LEU A 281 8.21 12.93 4.53
C LEU A 281 9.68 13.00 4.97
N ALA A 282 10.41 11.89 4.86
CA ALA A 282 11.83 11.82 5.20
C ALA A 282 12.74 12.50 4.15
N SER A 283 12.29 12.59 2.88
CA SER A 283 13.05 13.18 1.78
C SER A 283 12.93 14.70 1.73
N SER A 284 13.96 15.37 1.23
CA SER A 284 13.93 16.80 0.87
C SER A 284 13.33 17.06 -0.53
N VAL A 285 13.14 16.01 -1.33
CA VAL A 285 12.59 16.09 -2.68
C VAL A 285 11.13 16.52 -2.65
N ARG A 286 10.74 17.47 -3.50
CA ARG A 286 9.39 18.05 -3.56
C ARG A 286 8.83 18.11 -4.98
N GLN A 287 9.38 17.31 -5.90
CA GLN A 287 8.77 17.20 -7.24
C GLN A 287 7.39 16.55 -7.14
N PRO A 288 6.44 16.93 -8.02
CA PRO A 288 5.12 16.32 -8.02
C PRO A 288 5.19 14.87 -8.47
N VAL A 289 4.44 14.02 -7.77
CA VAL A 289 4.20 12.63 -8.13
C VAL A 289 2.69 12.42 -8.21
N ALA A 290 2.21 11.90 -9.33
CA ALA A 290 0.83 11.49 -9.52
C ALA A 290 0.70 9.99 -9.23
N ILE A 291 -0.16 9.64 -8.31
CA ILE A 291 -0.47 8.24 -7.97
C ILE A 291 -1.85 7.92 -8.53
N ILE A 292 -1.93 6.91 -9.37
CA ILE A 292 -3.16 6.47 -10.00
C ILE A 292 -3.57 5.13 -9.39
N LEU A 293 -4.77 5.06 -8.82
CA LEU A 293 -5.36 3.85 -8.27
C LEU A 293 -6.67 3.55 -8.98
N ASP A 294 -6.70 2.48 -9.75
CA ASP A 294 -7.95 2.02 -10.39
C ASP A 294 -8.71 1.05 -9.50
N GLU A 295 -10.05 1.03 -9.63
CA GLU A 295 -10.97 0.16 -8.89
C GLU A 295 -10.71 0.16 -7.36
N ALA A 296 -10.63 1.35 -6.76
CA ALA A 296 -10.23 1.56 -5.37
C ALA A 296 -11.07 0.78 -4.34
N HIS A 297 -12.32 0.44 -4.66
CA HIS A 297 -13.20 -0.35 -3.81
C HIS A 297 -12.61 -1.73 -3.45
N ARG A 298 -11.73 -2.28 -4.29
CA ARG A 298 -11.06 -3.56 -4.03
C ARG A 298 -10.06 -3.50 -2.87
N TYR A 299 -9.61 -2.30 -2.51
CA TYR A 299 -8.52 -2.09 -1.55
C TYR A 299 -8.97 -1.43 -0.26
N LEU A 300 -10.26 -1.19 -0.11
CA LEU A 300 -10.80 -0.54 1.07
C LEU A 300 -11.50 -1.56 1.95
N ASN A 301 -10.90 -1.86 3.09
CA ASN A 301 -11.54 -2.67 4.11
C ASN A 301 -12.35 -1.76 5.04
N LEU A 302 -13.67 -1.83 4.95
CA LEU A 302 -14.57 -1.04 5.77
C LEU A 302 -14.69 -1.56 7.21
N THR A 303 -14.12 -2.73 7.51
CA THR A 303 -14.16 -3.34 8.86
C THR A 303 -12.99 -2.90 9.74
N ARG A 304 -11.91 -2.37 9.16
CA ARG A 304 -10.76 -1.84 9.91
C ARG A 304 -10.91 -0.35 10.18
N PRO A 305 -10.33 0.15 11.29
CA PRO A 305 -10.30 1.58 11.57
C PRO A 305 -9.62 2.34 10.42
N ILE A 306 -10.28 3.40 9.94
CA ILE A 306 -9.77 4.16 8.79
C ILE A 306 -8.43 4.84 9.04
N ASN A 307 -8.14 5.15 10.30
CA ASN A 307 -6.87 5.72 10.73
C ASN A 307 -5.68 4.74 10.70
N GLU A 308 -5.91 3.49 10.32
CA GLU A 308 -4.88 2.50 10.05
C GLU A 308 -4.67 2.25 8.55
N ASN A 309 -5.33 3.03 7.69
CA ASN A 309 -5.29 2.84 6.24
C ASN A 309 -4.36 3.83 5.58
N GLY A 310 -3.29 3.33 4.94
CA GLY A 310 -2.26 4.13 4.29
C GLY A 310 -2.79 4.99 3.14
N LEU A 311 -3.81 4.54 2.41
CA LEU A 311 -4.47 5.36 1.40
C LEU A 311 -5.13 6.59 2.03
N PHE A 312 -5.75 6.44 3.20
CA PHE A 312 -6.32 7.56 3.93
C PHE A 312 -5.26 8.54 4.43
N HIS A 313 -4.13 8.03 4.95
CA HIS A 313 -3.02 8.87 5.36
C HIS A 313 -2.49 9.69 4.18
N LEU A 314 -2.29 9.05 3.04
CA LEU A 314 -1.79 9.68 1.83
C LEU A 314 -2.78 10.72 1.25
N LEU A 315 -4.08 10.46 1.29
CA LEU A 315 -5.11 11.44 0.93
C LEU A 315 -5.09 12.68 1.83
N ARG A 316 -4.84 12.52 3.13
CA ARG A 316 -4.80 13.66 4.08
C ARG A 316 -3.54 14.49 4.00
N GLU A 317 -2.38 13.83 3.91
CA GLU A 317 -1.08 14.48 4.08
C GLU A 317 -0.33 14.69 2.76
N GLY A 318 -0.59 13.83 1.75
CA GLY A 318 0.15 13.80 0.50
C GLY A 318 0.16 15.14 -0.24
N ARG A 319 -0.97 15.86 -0.21
CA ARG A 319 -1.10 17.19 -0.83
C ARG A 319 -0.02 18.17 -0.39
N LYS A 320 0.37 18.16 0.88
CA LYS A 320 1.35 19.09 1.45
C LYS A 320 2.77 18.85 0.93
N ILE A 321 3.01 17.66 0.42
CA ILE A 321 4.33 17.18 -0.03
C ILE A 321 4.34 16.78 -1.52
N ASN A 322 3.38 17.28 -2.29
CA ASN A 322 3.23 17.07 -3.73
C ASN A 322 3.05 15.60 -4.15
N LEU A 323 2.42 14.79 -3.32
CA LEU A 323 1.85 13.51 -3.69
C LEU A 323 0.37 13.70 -4.01
N ASN A 324 -0.03 13.45 -5.24
CA ASN A 324 -1.38 13.74 -5.74
C ASN A 324 -2.01 12.46 -6.27
N LEU A 325 -3.23 12.15 -5.83
CA LEU A 325 -3.93 10.93 -6.19
C LEU A 325 -5.01 11.18 -7.24
N ALA A 326 -5.10 10.26 -8.21
CA ALA A 326 -6.27 10.06 -9.04
C ALA A 326 -6.81 8.66 -8.76
N ILE A 327 -8.00 8.59 -8.20
CA ILE A 327 -8.63 7.34 -7.78
C ILE A 327 -9.85 7.09 -8.63
N SER A 328 -10.02 5.87 -9.16
CA SER A 328 -11.26 5.47 -9.81
C SER A 328 -12.06 4.48 -8.98
N THR A 329 -13.38 4.62 -9.00
CA THR A 329 -14.31 3.67 -8.38
C THR A 329 -15.67 3.72 -9.07
N GLN A 330 -16.56 2.77 -8.75
CA GLN A 330 -17.89 2.69 -9.34
C GLN A 330 -18.88 3.62 -8.68
N SER A 331 -18.81 3.76 -7.35
CA SER A 331 -19.65 4.61 -6.55
C SER A 331 -18.82 5.43 -5.55
N GLN A 332 -19.33 6.62 -5.19
CA GLN A 332 -18.79 7.39 -4.07
C GLN A 332 -18.98 6.64 -2.74
N GLU A 333 -19.99 5.79 -2.65
CA GLU A 333 -20.28 4.99 -1.46
C GLU A 333 -19.24 3.91 -1.19
N ASP A 334 -18.50 3.48 -2.23
CA ASP A 334 -17.34 2.59 -2.08
C ASP A 334 -16.24 3.20 -1.19
N LEU A 335 -16.25 4.52 -1.03
CA LEU A 335 -15.27 5.23 -0.21
C LEU A 335 -15.85 5.53 1.18
N PRO A 336 -15.08 5.28 2.26
CA PRO A 336 -15.42 5.76 3.60
C PRO A 336 -15.70 7.26 3.62
N LEU A 337 -16.65 7.69 4.44
CA LEU A 337 -17.09 9.09 4.52
C LEU A 337 -15.92 10.07 4.75
N ALA A 338 -14.96 9.69 5.58
CA ALA A 338 -13.79 10.50 5.88
C ALA A 338 -12.85 10.72 4.68
N MET A 339 -12.88 9.85 3.66
CA MET A 339 -12.11 9.99 2.43
C MET A 339 -12.81 10.89 1.40
N ARG A 340 -14.15 10.89 1.36
CA ARG A 340 -14.94 11.58 0.30
C ARG A 340 -14.64 13.07 0.22
N GLY A 341 -14.42 13.72 1.36
CA GLY A 341 -14.08 15.15 1.44
C GLY A 341 -12.66 15.52 0.99
N GLN A 342 -11.80 14.55 0.67
CA GLN A 342 -10.42 14.81 0.26
C GLN A 342 -10.28 15.14 -1.24
N PHE A 343 -11.34 14.96 -2.03
CA PHE A 343 -11.34 15.18 -3.47
C PHE A 343 -11.98 16.52 -3.83
N ALA A 344 -11.21 17.42 -4.45
CA ALA A 344 -11.73 18.70 -4.93
C ALA A 344 -12.18 18.65 -6.39
N SER A 345 -11.71 17.65 -7.14
CA SER A 345 -12.11 17.42 -8.53
C SER A 345 -12.78 16.07 -8.69
N LEU A 346 -13.92 16.05 -9.39
CA LEU A 346 -14.65 14.83 -9.72
C LEU A 346 -14.77 14.72 -11.23
N LEU A 347 -14.37 13.59 -11.79
CA LEU A 347 -14.60 13.25 -13.20
C LEU A 347 -15.66 12.15 -13.25
N ILE A 348 -16.91 12.51 -13.56
CA ILE A 348 -18.06 11.65 -13.43
C ILE A 348 -18.48 11.18 -14.82
N HIS A 349 -18.26 9.92 -15.12
CA HIS A 349 -18.77 9.22 -16.30
C HIS A 349 -20.24 8.86 -16.10
N ARG A 350 -20.82 8.04 -16.97
CA ARG A 350 -22.19 7.58 -16.81
C ARG A 350 -22.36 6.96 -15.41
N TYR A 351 -23.28 7.54 -14.64
CA TYR A 351 -23.49 7.24 -13.23
C TYR A 351 -24.99 7.15 -12.96
N PRO A 352 -25.56 5.95 -12.78
CA PRO A 352 -27.02 5.77 -12.76
C PRO A 352 -27.67 6.08 -11.40
N SER A 353 -26.89 6.14 -10.31
CA SER A 353 -27.47 6.38 -8.98
C SER A 353 -28.00 7.79 -8.85
N THR A 354 -29.31 7.90 -8.61
CA THR A 354 -30.01 9.19 -8.42
C THR A 354 -29.81 9.75 -7.02
N ASP A 355 -29.65 8.87 -6.05
CA ASP A 355 -29.64 9.22 -4.62
C ASP A 355 -28.30 9.87 -4.20
N GLU A 356 -27.24 9.60 -4.96
CA GLU A 356 -25.93 10.18 -4.71
C GLU A 356 -25.69 11.55 -5.37
N PHE A 357 -26.59 12.06 -6.20
CA PHE A 357 -26.35 13.31 -6.92
C PHE A 357 -26.23 14.52 -5.99
N GLU A 358 -26.98 14.54 -4.91
CA GLU A 358 -26.91 15.61 -3.92
C GLU A 358 -25.56 15.57 -3.17
N THR A 359 -25.11 14.40 -2.76
CA THR A 359 -23.82 14.21 -2.07
C THR A 359 -22.64 14.53 -2.99
N LEU A 360 -22.78 14.28 -4.30
CA LEU A 360 -21.84 14.72 -5.32
C LEU A 360 -21.92 16.23 -5.60
N GLY A 361 -22.89 16.94 -4.99
CA GLY A 361 -23.13 18.36 -5.20
C GLY A 361 -23.51 18.68 -6.63
N LEU A 362 -24.34 17.83 -7.26
CA LEU A 362 -24.92 18.03 -8.59
C LEU A 362 -26.35 18.53 -8.47
N SER A 363 -26.73 19.45 -9.33
CA SER A 363 -28.14 19.79 -9.50
C SER A 363 -28.92 18.59 -10.10
N GLU A 364 -30.21 18.52 -9.86
CA GLU A 364 -31.07 17.47 -10.42
C GLU A 364 -30.97 17.37 -11.96
N ARG A 365 -30.84 18.53 -12.63
CA ARG A 365 -30.67 18.61 -14.10
C ARG A 365 -29.33 17.99 -14.52
N GLU A 366 -28.26 18.26 -13.80
CA GLU A 366 -26.91 17.69 -14.08
C GLU A 366 -26.91 16.19 -13.79
N GLY A 367 -27.49 15.75 -12.69
CA GLY A 367 -27.62 14.34 -12.33
C GLY A 367 -28.36 13.54 -13.41
N LYS A 368 -29.54 14.01 -13.84
CA LYS A 368 -30.29 13.39 -14.96
C LYS A 368 -29.48 13.33 -16.25
N LYS A 369 -28.62 14.32 -16.53
CA LYS A 369 -27.73 14.32 -17.69
C LYS A 369 -26.59 13.34 -17.53
N VAL A 370 -25.97 13.27 -16.36
CA VAL A 370 -24.88 12.33 -16.03
C VAL A 370 -25.37 10.88 -16.13
N ALA A 371 -26.56 10.56 -15.64
CA ALA A 371 -27.15 9.21 -15.75
C ALA A 371 -27.31 8.72 -17.21
N ARG A 372 -27.42 9.63 -18.16
CA ARG A 372 -27.64 9.33 -19.60
C ARG A 372 -26.41 9.57 -20.46
N LEU A 373 -25.23 9.79 -19.87
CA LEU A 373 -24.02 10.02 -20.66
C LEU A 373 -23.69 8.79 -21.51
N ALA A 374 -23.33 9.03 -22.76
CA ALA A 374 -22.77 8.01 -23.63
C ALA A 374 -21.34 7.65 -23.17
N VAL A 375 -20.89 6.43 -23.51
CA VAL A 375 -19.49 6.01 -23.27
C VAL A 375 -18.50 7.01 -23.85
N GLY A 376 -17.45 7.33 -23.13
CA GLY A 376 -16.47 8.32 -23.52
C GLY A 376 -16.92 9.77 -23.31
N ARG A 377 -17.98 9.98 -22.55
CA ARG A 377 -18.38 11.32 -22.04
C ARG A 377 -18.30 11.35 -20.53
N ALA A 378 -17.99 12.53 -19.99
CA ALA A 378 -17.93 12.74 -18.53
C ALA A 378 -18.34 14.16 -18.18
N LEU A 379 -18.76 14.34 -16.94
CA LEU A 379 -18.86 15.64 -16.27
C LEU A 379 -17.61 15.82 -15.41
N LEU A 380 -16.81 16.85 -15.71
CA LEU A 380 -15.77 17.30 -14.81
C LEU A 380 -16.34 18.36 -13.90
N LYS A 381 -16.33 18.09 -12.60
CA LYS A 381 -16.67 19.04 -11.55
C LYS A 381 -15.39 19.46 -10.84
N THR A 382 -15.15 20.75 -10.75
CA THR A 382 -14.09 21.38 -9.96
C THR A 382 -14.75 22.28 -8.91
N GLU A 383 -13.98 22.79 -7.96
CA GLU A 383 -14.48 23.73 -6.96
C GLU A 383 -15.20 24.95 -7.57
N LYS A 384 -14.82 25.36 -8.80
CA LYS A 384 -15.30 26.60 -9.42
C LYS A 384 -16.30 26.39 -10.56
N LYS A 385 -16.18 25.30 -11.30
CA LYS A 385 -16.91 25.13 -12.57
C LYS A 385 -17.19 23.67 -12.87
N HIS A 386 -18.26 23.43 -13.63
CA HIS A 386 -18.67 22.14 -14.18
C HIS A 386 -18.53 22.15 -15.70
N TYR A 387 -17.94 21.08 -16.27
CA TYR A 387 -17.70 20.95 -17.71
C TYR A 387 -18.18 19.59 -18.21
N PHE A 388 -19.10 19.55 -19.15
CA PHE A 388 -19.43 18.33 -19.87
C PHE A 388 -18.42 18.10 -20.98
N LEU A 389 -17.72 16.98 -20.97
CA LEU A 389 -16.60 16.67 -21.83
C LEU A 389 -16.87 15.43 -22.66
N LYS A 390 -16.36 15.40 -23.90
CA LYS A 390 -16.12 14.19 -24.67
C LYS A 390 -14.66 13.83 -24.48
N ILE A 391 -14.42 12.71 -23.78
CA ILE A 391 -13.07 12.19 -23.53
C ILE A 391 -12.51 11.66 -24.85
N LYS A 392 -11.28 12.02 -25.17
CA LYS A 392 -10.58 11.51 -26.35
C LYS A 392 -9.89 10.21 -25.97
N LYS A 393 -9.95 9.19 -26.79
CA LYS A 393 -9.12 7.99 -26.58
C LYS A 393 -7.64 8.37 -26.64
N PRO A 394 -6.77 7.72 -25.86
CA PRO A 394 -5.33 7.81 -26.09
C PRO A 394 -5.03 7.43 -27.55
N GLN A 395 -4.17 8.19 -28.20
CA GLN A 395 -3.70 7.86 -29.55
C GLN A 395 -2.59 6.85 -29.46
#